data_65bda37a829186100e80fbffa1851dc8
#
_entry.id   65bda37a829186100e80fbffa1851dc8
#
_cell.length_a   1.000
_cell.length_b   1.000
_cell.length_c   1.000
_cell.angle_alpha   90.00
_cell.angle_beta   90.00
_cell.angle_gamma   90.00
#
_symmetry.space_group_name_H-M   'P 1'
#
loop_
_entity.id
_entity.type
_entity.pdbx_description
1 polymer ?
#
loop_
_entity_poly.entity_id
_entity_poly.type
_entity_poly.pdbx_seq_one_letter_code
_entity_poly.pdbx_strand_id
1 'polypeptide(L)'
;MNNILSYKNKNVGVLGVGMSGLAAAKVLLNSSAKVFVFDDIKERPPTLLETNWVNYQKWPWKDLCALVVSPGIPINKNIKHKAIQLALNHNVQIINDIDLFMQSRPKAIIVGITGTNGKSTTVALLHHILKFNKIKSVIGGNFGYPACEIIDPGNGGVIILELSSYQLDVANKLTLNLASIINITPDHLDYHNNFEEYLSCKLKIIDFLNNSSIII
;
A
#
# COMPACT_ATOMS: atom_id res chain seq x y z
N MET A 1 -2.53 -5.36 16.52
CA MET A 1 -3.07 -4.65 15.34
C MET A 1 -2.44 -3.29 15.27
N ASN A 2 -2.05 -2.87 14.08
CA ASN A 2 -1.49 -1.53 13.86
C ASN A 2 -2.56 -0.47 14.22
N ASN A 3 -2.19 0.52 15.03
CA ASN A 3 -3.06 1.63 15.36
C ASN A 3 -2.44 2.91 14.81
N ILE A 4 -3.20 3.64 13.97
CA ILE A 4 -2.71 4.83 13.27
C ILE A 4 -3.40 6.05 13.87
N LEU A 5 -2.87 6.51 15.01
CA LEU A 5 -3.45 7.61 15.79
C LEU A 5 -3.66 8.91 14.98
N SER A 6 -2.90 9.10 13.90
CA SER A 6 -3.06 10.27 13.02
C SER A 6 -4.45 10.39 12.37
N TYR A 7 -5.21 9.29 12.28
CA TYR A 7 -6.56 9.27 11.69
C TYR A 7 -7.69 9.20 12.73
N LYS A 8 -7.38 9.20 14.02
CA LYS A 8 -8.42 9.17 15.07
C LYS A 8 -9.42 10.33 14.85
N ASN A 9 -10.71 9.99 14.82
CA ASN A 9 -11.84 10.90 14.60
C ASN A 9 -11.83 11.66 13.26
N LYS A 10 -10.97 11.26 12.29
CA LYS A 10 -10.92 11.89 10.97
C LYS A 10 -11.73 11.09 9.94
N ASN A 11 -12.24 11.79 8.93
CA ASN A 11 -12.90 11.18 7.80
C ASN A 11 -11.85 10.66 6.81
N VAL A 12 -11.94 9.39 6.43
CA VAL A 12 -11.04 8.74 5.46
C VAL A 12 -11.86 7.96 4.45
N GLY A 13 -11.59 8.17 3.17
CA GLY A 13 -12.17 7.38 2.08
C GLY A 13 -11.34 6.13 1.80
N VAL A 14 -11.98 5.02 1.46
CA VAL A 14 -11.33 3.80 0.93
C VAL A 14 -12.01 3.42 -0.37
N LEU A 15 -11.28 3.46 -1.46
CA LEU A 15 -11.74 3.13 -2.80
C LEU A 15 -11.21 1.75 -3.20
N GLY A 16 -12.11 0.81 -3.40
CA GLY A 16 -11.81 -0.59 -3.66
C GLY A 16 -11.64 -1.42 -2.37
N VAL A 17 -12.26 -2.60 -2.33
CA VAL A 17 -12.18 -3.55 -1.20
C VAL A 17 -11.57 -4.89 -1.62
N GLY A 18 -10.54 -4.85 -2.44
CA GLY A 18 -9.59 -5.95 -2.56
C GLY A 18 -8.89 -6.23 -1.22
N MET A 19 -7.95 -7.16 -1.18
CA MET A 19 -7.24 -7.52 0.07
C MET A 19 -6.63 -6.29 0.77
N SER A 20 -5.93 -5.44 0.03
CA SER A 20 -5.30 -4.22 0.56
C SER A 20 -6.33 -3.21 1.08
N GLY A 21 -7.39 -2.93 0.31
CA GLY A 21 -8.41 -1.97 0.72
C GLY A 21 -9.22 -2.45 1.94
N LEU A 22 -9.51 -3.76 2.01
CA LEU A 22 -10.16 -4.36 3.16
C LEU A 22 -9.29 -4.25 4.42
N ALA A 23 -7.99 -4.56 4.32
CA ALA A 23 -7.04 -4.43 5.40
C ALA A 23 -6.89 -2.97 5.87
N ALA A 24 -6.81 -2.03 4.92
CA ALA A 24 -6.75 -0.60 5.20
C ALA A 24 -8.01 -0.11 5.94
N ALA A 25 -9.21 -0.49 5.47
CA ALA A 25 -10.47 -0.11 6.12
C ALA A 25 -10.54 -0.62 7.57
N LYS A 26 -10.14 -1.89 7.82
CA LYS A 26 -10.08 -2.47 9.17
C LYS A 26 -9.13 -1.71 10.10
N VAL A 27 -7.92 -1.40 9.64
CA VAL A 27 -6.93 -0.65 10.44
C VAL A 27 -7.44 0.75 10.75
N LEU A 28 -8.08 1.42 9.81
CA LEU A 28 -8.68 2.74 10.02
C LEU A 28 -9.81 2.70 11.04
N LEU A 29 -10.71 1.71 10.98
CA LEU A 29 -11.74 1.49 11.99
C LEU A 29 -11.15 1.27 13.38
N ASN A 30 -10.15 0.38 13.49
CA ASN A 30 -9.43 0.13 14.75
C ASN A 30 -8.72 1.38 15.29
N SER A 31 -8.40 2.33 14.41
CA SER A 31 -7.82 3.64 14.76
C SER A 31 -8.87 4.70 15.08
N SER A 32 -10.13 4.31 15.21
CA SER A 32 -11.27 5.20 15.46
C SER A 32 -11.45 6.29 14.39
N ALA A 33 -11.11 6.01 13.14
CA ALA A 33 -11.42 6.86 12.00
C ALA A 33 -12.89 6.70 11.57
N LYS A 34 -13.47 7.73 10.99
CA LYS A 34 -14.75 7.66 10.28
C LYS A 34 -14.47 7.22 8.84
N VAL A 35 -14.73 5.95 8.52
CA VAL A 35 -14.35 5.34 7.25
C VAL A 35 -15.51 5.33 6.27
N PHE A 36 -15.29 5.90 5.09
CA PHE A 36 -16.20 5.90 3.94
C PHE A 36 -15.66 4.92 2.92
N VAL A 37 -16.45 3.96 2.47
CA VAL A 37 -15.99 2.88 1.59
C VAL A 37 -16.88 2.78 0.36
N PHE A 38 -16.24 2.54 -0.78
CA PHE A 38 -16.91 2.23 -2.03
C PHE A 38 -16.08 1.26 -2.88
N ASP A 39 -16.77 0.37 -3.55
CA ASP A 39 -16.21 -0.52 -4.57
C ASP A 39 -17.19 -0.57 -5.75
N ASP A 40 -16.71 -0.53 -7.00
CA ASP A 40 -17.54 -0.53 -8.19
C ASP A 40 -18.18 -1.90 -8.46
N ILE A 41 -17.59 -2.97 -7.95
CA ILE A 41 -17.93 -4.36 -8.30
C ILE A 41 -18.41 -5.13 -7.07
N LYS A 42 -17.78 -4.91 -5.91
CA LYS A 42 -18.03 -5.70 -4.71
C LYS A 42 -19.11 -5.11 -3.84
N GLU A 43 -19.88 -6.01 -3.24
CA GLU A 43 -20.82 -5.65 -2.17
C GLU A 43 -20.09 -5.45 -0.83
N ARG A 44 -20.77 -4.81 0.11
CA ARG A 44 -20.26 -4.56 1.46
C ARG A 44 -19.91 -5.85 2.19
N PRO A 45 -18.65 -6.08 2.53
CA PRO A 45 -18.28 -7.25 3.33
C PRO A 45 -18.85 -7.16 4.76
N PRO A 46 -19.26 -8.28 5.38
CA PRO A 46 -19.73 -8.27 6.78
C PRO A 46 -18.74 -7.69 7.78
N THR A 47 -17.45 -7.77 7.49
CA THR A 47 -16.37 -7.22 8.34
C THR A 47 -16.27 -5.69 8.32
N LEU A 48 -17.03 -5.01 7.44
CA LEU A 48 -17.05 -3.56 7.29
C LEU A 48 -18.40 -2.94 7.65
N LEU A 49 -19.20 -3.59 8.53
CA LEU A 49 -20.52 -3.08 8.93
C LEU A 49 -20.45 -1.70 9.61
N GLU A 50 -19.38 -1.37 10.29
CA GLU A 50 -19.18 -0.08 10.97
C GLU A 50 -18.71 1.03 10.02
N THR A 51 -18.46 0.74 8.73
CA THR A 51 -18.11 1.77 7.74
C THR A 51 -19.33 2.44 7.15
N ASN A 52 -19.14 3.66 6.63
CA ASN A 52 -20.12 4.33 5.78
C ASN A 52 -20.00 3.79 4.35
N TRP A 53 -20.69 2.70 4.07
CA TRP A 53 -20.76 2.09 2.74
C TRP A 53 -21.76 2.84 1.87
N VAL A 54 -21.28 3.86 1.20
CA VAL A 54 -22.10 4.73 0.35
C VAL A 54 -21.34 5.11 -0.91
N ASN A 55 -22.07 5.40 -1.99
CA ASN A 55 -21.45 5.86 -3.23
C ASN A 55 -20.56 7.08 -2.95
N TYR A 56 -19.37 7.09 -3.55
CA TYR A 56 -18.36 8.13 -3.36
C TYR A 56 -18.89 9.55 -3.68
N GLN A 57 -19.90 9.71 -4.50
CA GLN A 57 -20.51 11.00 -4.78
C GLN A 57 -21.15 11.66 -3.54
N LYS A 58 -21.49 10.84 -2.52
CA LYS A 58 -22.09 11.30 -1.26
C LYS A 58 -21.06 11.46 -0.14
N TRP A 59 -19.77 11.29 -0.40
CA TRP A 59 -18.74 11.44 0.60
C TRP A 59 -18.52 12.92 0.97
N PRO A 60 -18.15 13.22 2.22
CA PRO A 60 -17.85 14.58 2.67
C PRO A 60 -16.47 15.04 2.16
N TRP A 61 -16.31 15.24 0.85
CA TRP A 61 -15.04 15.49 0.19
C TRP A 61 -14.23 16.65 0.79
N LYS A 62 -14.89 17.71 1.27
CA LYS A 62 -14.24 18.85 1.92
C LYS A 62 -13.61 18.52 3.28
N ASP A 63 -14.12 17.46 3.93
CA ASP A 63 -13.71 17.04 5.27
C ASP A 63 -12.88 15.74 5.25
N LEU A 64 -12.66 15.14 4.07
CA LEU A 64 -11.79 13.97 3.94
C LEU A 64 -10.34 14.40 4.07
N CYS A 65 -9.61 13.75 4.98
CA CYS A 65 -8.18 13.98 5.14
C CYS A 65 -7.33 13.09 4.23
N ALA A 66 -7.84 11.95 3.80
CA ALA A 66 -7.16 11.06 2.86
C ALA A 66 -8.14 10.17 2.09
N LEU A 67 -7.73 9.75 0.90
CA LEU A 67 -8.33 8.71 0.09
C LEU A 67 -7.33 7.56 -0.05
N VAL A 68 -7.63 6.41 0.56
CA VAL A 68 -6.85 5.18 0.36
C VAL A 68 -7.37 4.50 -0.90
N VAL A 69 -6.48 4.26 -1.86
CA VAL A 69 -6.83 3.64 -3.15
C VAL A 69 -6.22 2.25 -3.23
N SER A 70 -7.05 1.25 -3.58
CA SER A 70 -6.57 -0.10 -3.84
C SER A 70 -5.63 -0.13 -5.06
N PRO A 71 -4.52 -0.92 -5.02
CA PRO A 71 -3.49 -0.89 -6.05
C PRO A 71 -3.98 -1.14 -7.49
N GLY A 72 -5.06 -1.90 -7.67
CA GLY A 72 -5.63 -2.16 -9.01
C GLY A 72 -6.37 -0.98 -9.64
N ILE A 73 -6.57 0.13 -8.92
CA ILE A 73 -7.27 1.31 -9.43
C ILE A 73 -6.24 2.34 -9.90
N PRO A 74 -6.12 2.60 -11.21
CA PRO A 74 -5.09 3.47 -11.73
C PRO A 74 -5.35 4.94 -11.38
N ILE A 75 -4.32 5.61 -10.85
CA ILE A 75 -4.39 7.03 -10.48
C ILE A 75 -3.81 7.96 -11.55
N ASN A 76 -2.89 7.47 -12.37
CA ASN A 76 -2.13 8.25 -13.36
C ASN A 76 -2.62 8.09 -14.80
N LYS A 77 -3.73 7.39 -15.06
CA LYS A 77 -4.32 7.28 -16.41
C LYS A 77 -5.02 8.55 -16.86
N ASN A 78 -5.11 8.72 -18.18
CA ASN A 78 -5.87 9.81 -18.81
C ASN A 78 -7.34 9.81 -18.38
N ILE A 79 -7.93 8.62 -18.22
CA ILE A 79 -9.29 8.44 -17.68
C ILE A 79 -9.18 7.91 -16.26
N LYS A 80 -9.19 8.82 -15.29
CA LYS A 80 -9.16 8.50 -13.87
C LYS A 80 -10.56 8.13 -13.38
N HIS A 81 -10.60 7.24 -12.38
CA HIS A 81 -11.83 7.01 -11.63
C HIS A 81 -12.40 8.33 -11.06
N LYS A 82 -13.71 8.53 -11.13
CA LYS A 82 -14.34 9.80 -10.71
C LYS A 82 -14.06 10.16 -9.24
N ALA A 83 -13.95 9.17 -8.34
CA ALA A 83 -13.57 9.43 -6.95
C ALA A 83 -12.15 10.00 -6.83
N ILE A 84 -11.21 9.57 -7.69
CA ILE A 84 -9.85 10.13 -7.75
C ILE A 84 -9.89 11.58 -8.23
N GLN A 85 -10.71 11.88 -9.25
CA GLN A 85 -10.90 13.26 -9.75
C GLN A 85 -11.46 14.17 -8.63
N LEU A 86 -12.46 13.68 -7.86
CA LEU A 86 -13.01 14.42 -6.73
C LEU A 86 -11.96 14.65 -5.63
N ALA A 87 -11.15 13.64 -5.32
CA ALA A 87 -10.06 13.79 -4.35
C ALA A 87 -9.07 14.88 -4.78
N LEU A 88 -8.66 14.89 -6.05
CA LEU A 88 -7.77 15.93 -6.59
C LEU A 88 -8.40 17.32 -6.53
N ASN A 89 -9.68 17.45 -6.94
CA ASN A 89 -10.40 18.72 -6.93
C ASN A 89 -10.60 19.31 -5.52
N HIS A 90 -10.63 18.46 -4.50
CA HIS A 90 -10.77 18.86 -3.10
C HIS A 90 -9.43 18.83 -2.33
N ASN A 91 -8.29 18.65 -3.01
CA ASN A 91 -6.97 18.55 -2.40
C ASN A 91 -6.88 17.45 -1.31
N VAL A 92 -7.66 16.37 -1.45
CA VAL A 92 -7.59 15.21 -0.57
C VAL A 92 -6.34 14.38 -0.91
N GLN A 93 -5.54 14.07 0.10
CA GLN A 93 -4.34 13.27 -0.08
C GLN A 93 -4.69 11.86 -0.56
N ILE A 94 -4.13 11.43 -1.69
CA ILE A 94 -4.27 10.06 -2.20
C ILE A 94 -3.10 9.24 -1.67
N ILE A 95 -3.41 8.09 -1.06
CA ILE A 95 -2.45 7.17 -0.46
C ILE A 95 -2.85 5.72 -0.78
N ASN A 96 -1.96 4.78 -0.53
CA ASN A 96 -2.25 3.35 -0.58
C ASN A 96 -2.09 2.67 0.79
N ASP A 97 -2.25 1.35 0.84
CA ASP A 97 -2.08 0.54 2.04
C ASP A 97 -0.64 0.53 2.57
N ILE A 98 0.37 0.67 1.70
CA ILE A 98 1.78 0.79 2.08
C ILE A 98 2.01 2.11 2.84
N ASP A 99 1.52 3.24 2.30
CA ASP A 99 1.64 4.55 2.95
C ASP A 99 0.93 4.55 4.32
N LEU A 100 -0.22 3.88 4.39
CA LEU A 100 -0.98 3.75 5.63
C LEU A 100 -0.22 2.91 6.65
N PHE A 101 0.36 1.78 6.23
CA PHE A 101 1.22 0.93 7.08
C PHE A 101 2.41 1.72 7.63
N MET A 102 3.10 2.51 6.81
CA MET A 102 4.27 3.30 7.22
C MET A 102 3.93 4.32 8.32
N GLN A 103 2.69 4.77 8.41
CA GLN A 103 2.24 5.66 9.48
C GLN A 103 2.16 4.97 10.85
N SER A 104 2.17 3.63 10.91
CA SER A 104 2.32 2.88 12.17
C SER A 104 3.75 2.98 12.75
N ARG A 105 4.69 3.53 12.01
CA ARG A 105 6.11 3.72 12.37
C ARG A 105 6.77 2.41 12.81
N PRO A 106 6.85 1.41 11.94
CA PRO A 106 7.47 0.13 12.26
C PRO A 106 8.93 0.32 12.70
N LYS A 107 9.39 -0.49 13.66
CA LYS A 107 10.74 -0.44 14.22
C LYS A 107 11.69 -1.45 13.58
N ALA A 108 11.13 -2.41 12.86
CA ALA A 108 11.92 -3.42 12.14
C ALA A 108 12.63 -2.81 10.95
N ILE A 109 13.66 -3.48 10.46
CA ILE A 109 14.31 -3.21 9.18
C ILE A 109 13.30 -3.51 8.06
N ILE A 110 13.12 -2.58 7.13
CA ILE A 110 12.20 -2.73 6.01
C ILE A 110 12.98 -2.96 4.72
N VAL A 111 12.75 -4.12 4.12
CA VAL A 111 13.32 -4.54 2.84
C VAL A 111 12.23 -4.50 1.77
N GLY A 112 12.43 -3.71 0.73
CA GLY A 112 11.54 -3.66 -0.44
C GLY A 112 12.08 -4.49 -1.59
N ILE A 113 11.27 -5.37 -2.16
CA ILE A 113 11.64 -6.19 -3.32
C ILE A 113 10.64 -5.96 -4.44
N THR A 114 11.15 -5.54 -5.59
CA THR A 114 10.35 -5.40 -6.82
C THR A 114 11.00 -6.13 -7.99
N GLY A 115 10.30 -6.22 -9.08
CA GLY A 115 10.75 -6.87 -10.31
C GLY A 115 9.54 -7.27 -11.17
N THR A 116 9.75 -7.72 -12.37
CA THR A 116 8.69 -8.31 -13.19
C THR A 116 8.42 -9.74 -12.71
N ASN A 117 9.44 -10.58 -12.66
CA ASN A 117 9.34 -11.98 -12.29
C ASN A 117 10.24 -12.31 -11.08
N GLY A 118 9.92 -13.38 -10.35
CA GLY A 118 10.73 -13.90 -9.25
C GLY A 118 10.55 -13.20 -7.90
N LYS A 119 9.74 -12.16 -7.79
CA LYS A 119 9.51 -11.40 -6.54
C LYS A 119 9.13 -12.30 -5.36
N SER A 120 8.03 -13.03 -5.48
CA SER A 120 7.50 -13.88 -4.39
C SER A 120 8.48 -14.97 -3.99
N THR A 121 9.20 -15.56 -4.96
CA THR A 121 10.24 -16.56 -4.69
C THR A 121 11.38 -15.96 -3.89
N THR A 122 11.88 -14.77 -4.29
CA THR A 122 12.96 -14.07 -3.59
C THR A 122 12.54 -13.65 -2.18
N VAL A 123 11.33 -13.12 -2.02
CA VAL A 123 10.75 -12.76 -0.72
C VAL A 123 10.66 -13.99 0.19
N ALA A 124 10.11 -15.11 -0.32
CA ALA A 124 9.98 -16.35 0.44
C ALA A 124 11.34 -16.93 0.83
N LEU A 125 12.32 -16.91 -0.10
CA LEU A 125 13.68 -17.40 0.15
C LEU A 125 14.38 -16.54 1.21
N LEU A 126 14.33 -15.23 1.10
CA LEU A 126 14.92 -14.33 2.10
C LEU A 126 14.30 -14.56 3.48
N HIS A 127 12.98 -14.66 3.54
CA HIS A 127 12.27 -14.96 4.80
C HIS A 127 12.74 -16.30 5.39
N HIS A 128 12.85 -17.34 4.57
CA HIS A 128 13.36 -18.66 5.00
C HIS A 128 14.78 -18.56 5.58
N ILE A 129 15.69 -17.87 4.89
CA ILE A 129 17.07 -17.65 5.34
C ILE A 129 17.12 -16.92 6.69
N LEU A 130 16.33 -15.84 6.83
CA LEU A 130 16.26 -15.09 8.08
C LEU A 130 15.74 -15.95 9.23
N LYS A 131 14.66 -16.72 8.99
CA LYS A 131 14.11 -17.65 10.00
C LYS A 131 15.09 -18.75 10.39
N PHE A 132 15.82 -19.33 9.41
CA PHE A 132 16.86 -20.31 9.66
C PHE A 132 17.94 -19.74 10.59
N ASN A 133 18.31 -18.48 10.41
CA ASN A 133 19.27 -17.76 11.25
C ASN A 133 18.64 -17.16 12.52
N LYS A 134 17.41 -17.57 12.91
CA LYS A 134 16.69 -17.13 14.09
C LYS A 134 16.40 -15.61 14.14
N ILE A 135 16.39 -14.95 12.97
CA ILE A 135 16.00 -13.54 12.84
C ILE A 135 14.49 -13.49 12.65
N LYS A 136 13.80 -12.73 13.52
CA LYS A 136 12.35 -12.50 13.37
C LYS A 136 12.07 -11.80 12.06
N SER A 137 11.22 -12.39 11.22
CA SER A 137 10.86 -11.77 9.95
C SER A 137 9.40 -12.02 9.58
N VAL A 138 8.83 -11.11 8.81
CA VAL A 138 7.47 -11.20 8.28
C VAL A 138 7.45 -10.75 6.82
N ILE A 139 6.57 -11.37 6.02
CA ILE A 139 6.37 -11.05 4.61
C ILE A 139 5.05 -10.29 4.46
N GLY A 140 5.04 -9.26 3.62
CA GLY A 140 3.81 -8.57 3.27
C GLY A 140 3.90 -7.72 2.00
N GLY A 141 2.86 -6.95 1.74
CA GLY A 141 2.68 -6.18 0.53
C GLY A 141 1.85 -6.91 -0.51
N ASN A 142 2.36 -7.06 -1.72
CA ASN A 142 1.67 -7.76 -2.81
C ASN A 142 1.64 -9.29 -2.64
N PHE A 143 2.53 -9.84 -1.83
CA PHE A 143 2.60 -11.26 -1.45
C PHE A 143 2.71 -11.38 0.08
N GLY A 144 2.08 -12.40 0.65
CA GLY A 144 2.01 -12.60 2.10
C GLY A 144 0.84 -11.83 2.72
N TYR A 145 1.09 -11.11 3.82
CA TYR A 145 0.06 -10.30 4.47
C TYR A 145 -0.14 -8.97 3.74
N PRO A 146 -1.37 -8.46 3.58
CA PRO A 146 -1.59 -7.05 3.23
C PRO A 146 -0.76 -6.15 4.16
N ALA A 147 -0.17 -5.08 3.64
CA ALA A 147 0.75 -4.24 4.41
C ALA A 147 0.17 -3.78 5.76
N CYS A 148 -1.10 -3.39 5.77
CA CYS A 148 -1.82 -2.97 6.98
C CYS A 148 -2.03 -4.07 8.03
N GLU A 149 -1.94 -5.35 7.66
CA GLU A 149 -2.07 -6.50 8.56
C GLU A 149 -0.73 -7.00 9.11
N ILE A 150 0.39 -6.46 8.63
CA ILE A 150 1.72 -6.81 9.12
C ILE A 150 1.85 -6.46 10.61
N ILE A 151 2.24 -7.44 11.41
CA ILE A 151 2.63 -7.21 12.81
C ILE A 151 4.13 -6.94 12.82
N ASP A 152 4.51 -5.74 13.28
CA ASP A 152 5.92 -5.34 13.37
C ASP A 152 6.70 -6.31 14.29
N PRO A 153 7.72 -7.01 13.79
CA PRO A 153 8.55 -7.89 14.62
C PRO A 153 9.46 -7.13 15.61
N GLY A 154 9.48 -5.79 15.54
CA GLY A 154 10.22 -4.93 16.45
C GLY A 154 11.70 -4.76 16.08
N ASN A 155 12.45 -4.11 16.97
CA ASN A 155 13.88 -3.87 16.78
C ASN A 155 14.67 -5.17 16.53
N GLY A 156 15.53 -5.16 15.52
CA GLY A 156 16.29 -6.34 15.08
C GLY A 156 15.49 -7.35 14.26
N GLY A 157 14.20 -7.11 14.06
CA GLY A 157 13.38 -7.87 13.13
C GLY A 157 13.41 -7.29 11.71
N VAL A 158 12.87 -8.04 10.75
CA VAL A 158 12.86 -7.67 9.32
C VAL A 158 11.45 -7.79 8.76
N ILE A 159 10.98 -6.76 8.10
CA ILE A 159 9.77 -6.76 7.29
C ILE A 159 10.20 -6.82 5.82
N ILE A 160 9.75 -7.83 5.10
CA ILE A 160 10.06 -8.01 3.69
C ILE A 160 8.80 -7.68 2.90
N LEU A 161 8.84 -6.56 2.16
CA LEU A 161 7.73 -6.09 1.34
C LEU A 161 7.93 -6.50 -0.12
N GLU A 162 7.03 -7.32 -0.66
CA GLU A 162 6.89 -7.44 -2.09
C GLU A 162 6.14 -6.22 -2.61
N LEU A 163 6.75 -5.49 -3.53
CA LEU A 163 6.20 -4.25 -4.07
C LEU A 163 5.91 -4.38 -5.57
N SER A 164 4.62 -4.28 -5.93
CA SER A 164 4.20 -4.20 -7.34
C SER A 164 4.43 -2.80 -7.91
N SER A 165 4.45 -2.69 -9.25
CA SER A 165 4.48 -1.38 -9.91
C SER A 165 3.25 -0.52 -9.56
N TYR A 166 2.09 -1.14 -9.36
CA TYR A 166 0.86 -0.45 -8.94
C TYR A 166 0.98 0.19 -7.56
N GLN A 167 1.61 -0.52 -6.60
CA GLN A 167 1.85 0.00 -5.26
C GLN A 167 2.88 1.12 -5.27
N LEU A 168 3.98 0.93 -6.01
CA LEU A 168 5.04 1.95 -6.15
C LEU A 168 4.55 3.20 -6.89
N ASP A 169 3.59 3.07 -7.81
CA ASP A 169 3.02 4.21 -8.52
C ASP A 169 2.30 5.19 -7.60
N VAL A 170 1.59 4.67 -6.60
CA VAL A 170 0.79 5.45 -5.64
C VAL A 170 1.56 5.82 -4.37
N ALA A 171 2.57 5.03 -3.98
CA ALA A 171 3.30 5.21 -2.73
C ALA A 171 3.98 6.59 -2.65
N ASN A 172 3.87 7.24 -1.48
CA ASN A 172 4.43 8.56 -1.22
C ASN A 172 5.23 8.64 0.09
N LYS A 173 4.99 7.72 1.03
CA LYS A 173 5.56 7.74 2.39
C LYS A 173 6.37 6.51 2.74
N LEU A 174 6.60 5.64 1.78
CA LEU A 174 7.43 4.45 1.99
C LEU A 174 8.85 4.87 2.37
N THR A 175 9.45 4.16 3.31
CA THR A 175 10.86 4.32 3.70
C THR A 175 11.48 2.94 3.82
N LEU A 176 12.54 2.70 3.09
CA LEU A 176 13.22 1.40 3.01
C LEU A 176 14.64 1.49 3.56
N ASN A 177 15.07 0.44 4.26
CA ASN A 177 16.46 0.26 4.66
C ASN A 177 17.27 -0.47 3.58
N LEU A 178 16.60 -1.29 2.76
CA LEU A 178 17.18 -2.00 1.65
C LEU A 178 16.15 -2.15 0.54
N ALA A 179 16.57 -1.98 -0.70
CA ALA A 179 15.76 -2.24 -1.88
C ALA A 179 16.47 -3.22 -2.83
N SER A 180 15.69 -4.06 -3.49
CA SER A 180 16.16 -4.92 -4.56
C SER A 180 15.25 -4.85 -5.77
N ILE A 181 15.85 -4.71 -6.96
CA ILE A 181 15.18 -4.80 -8.26
C ILE A 181 15.71 -6.04 -8.95
N ILE A 182 14.93 -7.12 -8.96
CA ILE A 182 15.38 -8.42 -9.47
C ILE A 182 15.56 -8.41 -10.97
N ASN A 183 14.58 -7.88 -11.69
CA ASN A 183 14.58 -7.74 -13.16
C ASN A 183 13.44 -6.80 -13.58
N ILE A 184 13.57 -6.24 -14.77
CA ILE A 184 12.48 -5.46 -15.39
C ILE A 184 12.38 -5.86 -16.86
N THR A 185 11.24 -6.44 -17.23
CA THR A 185 10.87 -6.79 -18.60
C THR A 185 9.46 -6.27 -18.87
N PRO A 186 9.04 -6.02 -20.12
CA PRO A 186 7.70 -5.51 -20.41
C PRO A 186 6.58 -6.35 -19.80
N ASP A 187 5.70 -5.71 -19.05
CA ASP A 187 4.54 -6.33 -18.40
C ASP A 187 3.52 -5.24 -18.03
N HIS A 188 2.26 -5.61 -17.78
CA HIS A 188 1.20 -4.70 -17.30
C HIS A 188 1.03 -3.41 -18.14
N LEU A 189 1.23 -3.49 -19.48
CA LEU A 189 1.09 -2.33 -20.37
C LEU A 189 -0.37 -1.90 -20.57
N ASP A 190 -1.32 -2.70 -20.12
CA ASP A 190 -2.74 -2.36 -19.96
C ASP A 190 -2.97 -1.34 -18.83
N TYR A 191 -2.13 -1.37 -17.79
CA TYR A 191 -2.14 -0.40 -16.70
C TYR A 191 -1.18 0.77 -16.96
N HIS A 192 0.06 0.47 -17.34
CA HIS A 192 1.06 1.47 -17.71
C HIS A 192 0.95 1.72 -19.23
N ASN A 193 0.91 2.98 -19.68
CA ASN A 193 0.71 3.29 -21.09
C ASN A 193 1.83 2.75 -22.01
N ASN A 194 3.03 2.56 -21.46
CA ASN A 194 4.20 2.06 -22.18
C ASN A 194 5.23 1.45 -21.19
N PHE A 195 6.31 0.89 -21.73
CA PHE A 195 7.37 0.29 -20.94
C PHE A 195 8.14 1.31 -20.10
N GLU A 196 8.32 2.51 -20.59
CA GLU A 196 9.02 3.60 -19.91
C GLU A 196 8.30 4.01 -18.62
N GLU A 197 6.97 4.10 -18.65
CA GLU A 197 6.17 4.35 -17.44
C GLU A 197 6.26 3.19 -16.45
N TYR A 198 6.17 1.95 -16.94
CA TYR A 198 6.33 0.76 -16.09
C TYR A 198 7.71 0.72 -15.41
N LEU A 199 8.77 0.97 -16.19
CA LEU A 199 10.15 1.08 -15.70
C LEU A 199 10.26 2.19 -14.64
N SER A 200 9.78 3.39 -14.96
CA SER A 200 9.78 4.54 -14.04
C SER A 200 9.07 4.22 -12.73
N CYS A 201 7.90 3.58 -12.77
CA CYS A 201 7.18 3.18 -11.56
C CYS A 201 7.99 2.22 -10.68
N LYS A 202 8.71 1.25 -11.27
CA LYS A 202 9.55 0.34 -10.48
C LYS A 202 10.78 1.02 -9.92
N LEU A 203 11.38 1.93 -10.68
CA LEU A 203 12.56 2.69 -10.24
C LEU A 203 12.26 3.64 -9.08
N LYS A 204 11.00 4.05 -8.86
CA LYS A 204 10.60 4.80 -7.66
C LYS A 204 11.00 4.13 -6.35
N ILE A 205 11.23 2.81 -6.33
CA ILE A 205 11.70 2.12 -5.11
C ILE A 205 13.01 2.73 -4.58
N ILE A 206 13.83 3.31 -5.45
CA ILE A 206 15.09 3.96 -5.11
C ILE A 206 14.85 5.24 -4.32
N ASP A 207 13.80 5.99 -4.67
CA ASP A 207 13.45 7.27 -4.02
C ASP A 207 12.99 7.07 -2.56
N PHE A 208 12.62 5.84 -2.21
CA PHE A 208 12.19 5.47 -0.86
C PHE A 208 13.32 4.98 0.05
N LEU A 209 14.56 4.91 -0.45
CA LEU A 209 15.71 4.54 0.36
C LEU A 209 16.09 5.70 1.30
N ASN A 210 16.36 5.38 2.56
CA ASN A 210 16.92 6.36 3.50
C ASN A 210 18.44 6.55 3.26
N ASN A 211 19.04 7.58 3.85
CA ASN A 211 20.45 7.94 3.63
C ASN A 211 21.48 6.86 4.00
N SER A 212 21.08 5.80 4.71
CA SER A 212 21.93 4.69 5.14
C SER A 212 21.57 3.39 4.43
N SER A 213 20.83 3.45 3.35
CA SER A 213 20.23 2.30 2.67
C SER A 213 21.10 1.75 1.57
N ILE A 214 20.85 0.50 1.20
CA ILE A 214 21.55 -0.23 0.14
C ILE A 214 20.57 -0.64 -0.94
N ILE A 215 20.98 -0.49 -2.19
CA ILE A 215 20.28 -1.06 -3.35
C ILE A 215 21.07 -2.28 -3.87
N ILE A 216 20.35 -3.33 -4.23
CA ILE A 216 20.88 -4.56 -4.83
C ILE A 216 20.11 -4.89 -6.09
#